data_c8a17bb3e8fc5e25e5321cfc8f627673
#
_entry.id   c8a17bb3e8fc5e25e5321cfc8f627673
#
_cell.length_a   1.000
_cell.length_b   1.000
_cell.length_c   1.000
_cell.angle_alpha   90.00
_cell.angle_beta   90.00
_cell.angle_gamma   90.00
#
_symmetry.space_group_name_H-M   'P 1'
#
loop_
_entity.id
_entity.type
_entity.pdbx_description
1 polymer ?
#
loop_
_entity_poly.entity_id
_entity_poly.type
_entity_poly.pdbx_seq_one_letter_code
_entity_poly.pdbx_strand_id
1 'polypeptide(L)'
;MIQILIIDDQALVRTGLRHILDSSKEITKISEVSSGEAALNCGRKFRPDIILLSVNLPGLTGFEITRKLRHRYRRAGIIALALHAKPPYPARIMDAGASGYLTRDCEAGELLLAVKTVAGGQRYIGSAAAKQLALSMLPGSAGSPFEELSAREMEVTLKLSDGRRIPDIASLMCLSPKTVSTYKYRILGKLGASSEVEMMRMAMRYGLVDGA
;
A
#
# COMPACT_ATOMS: atom_id res chain seq x y z
N MET A 1 -4.75 -8.52 -24.33
CA MET A 1 -5.90 -7.65 -23.93
C MET A 1 -5.95 -7.61 -22.42
N ILE A 2 -5.87 -6.42 -21.79
CA ILE A 2 -5.69 -6.25 -20.35
C ILE A 2 -6.98 -5.72 -19.73
N GLN A 3 -7.49 -6.38 -18.70
CA GLN A 3 -8.62 -5.91 -17.89
C GLN A 3 -8.09 -5.34 -16.55
N ILE A 4 -8.50 -4.13 -16.20
CA ILE A 4 -7.99 -3.41 -15.02
C ILE A 4 -9.11 -3.17 -14.01
N LEU A 5 -8.79 -3.36 -12.73
CA LEU A 5 -9.57 -2.89 -11.59
C LEU A 5 -8.84 -1.74 -10.90
N ILE A 6 -9.47 -0.57 -10.86
CA ILE A 6 -8.97 0.58 -10.09
C ILE A 6 -9.65 0.58 -8.72
N ILE A 7 -8.86 0.68 -7.66
CA ILE A 7 -9.33 0.76 -6.27
C ILE A 7 -8.74 2.02 -5.65
N ASP A 8 -9.55 3.05 -5.51
CA ASP A 8 -9.17 4.33 -4.91
C ASP A 8 -10.44 5.00 -4.36
N ASP A 9 -10.38 5.62 -3.19
CA ASP A 9 -11.53 6.30 -2.57
C ASP A 9 -11.82 7.66 -3.22
N GLN A 10 -10.82 8.30 -3.85
CA GLN A 10 -10.94 9.60 -4.48
C GLN A 10 -11.46 9.49 -5.92
N ALA A 11 -12.66 10.01 -6.18
CA ALA A 11 -13.28 9.96 -7.51
C ALA A 11 -12.43 10.64 -8.60
N LEU A 12 -11.80 11.77 -8.27
CA LEU A 12 -10.95 12.52 -9.22
C LEU A 12 -9.74 11.67 -9.65
N VAL A 13 -9.11 10.96 -8.70
CA VAL A 13 -7.97 10.08 -8.99
C VAL A 13 -8.41 8.93 -9.91
N ARG A 14 -9.56 8.28 -9.62
CA ARG A 14 -10.07 7.22 -10.49
C ARG A 14 -10.34 7.71 -11.91
N THR A 15 -10.95 8.91 -12.05
CA THR A 15 -11.21 9.52 -13.35
C THR A 15 -9.91 9.80 -14.12
N GLY A 16 -8.89 10.36 -13.44
CA GLY A 16 -7.58 10.61 -14.03
C GLY A 16 -6.88 9.34 -14.49
N LEU A 17 -6.85 8.32 -13.62
CA LEU A 17 -6.26 7.02 -13.96
C LEU A 17 -6.97 6.37 -15.15
N ARG A 18 -8.31 6.40 -15.16
CA ARG A 18 -9.09 5.89 -16.31
C ARG A 18 -8.69 6.59 -17.60
N HIS A 19 -8.63 7.94 -17.60
CA HIS A 19 -8.29 8.70 -18.79
C HIS A 19 -6.90 8.31 -19.33
N ILE A 20 -5.91 8.17 -18.44
CA ILE A 20 -4.57 7.71 -18.84
C ILE A 20 -4.62 6.30 -19.44
N LEU A 21 -5.33 5.38 -18.81
CA LEU A 21 -5.40 3.98 -19.23
C LEU A 21 -6.17 3.80 -20.54
N ASP A 22 -7.23 4.56 -20.76
CA ASP A 22 -8.02 4.55 -21.99
C ASP A 22 -7.21 4.98 -23.24
N SER A 23 -6.07 5.66 -23.06
CA SER A 23 -5.16 5.99 -24.15
C SER A 23 -4.43 4.77 -24.75
N SER A 24 -4.41 3.63 -24.06
CA SER A 24 -3.71 2.42 -24.49
C SER A 24 -4.66 1.42 -25.13
N LYS A 25 -4.40 1.08 -26.40
CA LYS A 25 -5.18 0.08 -27.15
C LYS A 25 -5.12 -1.35 -26.58
N GLU A 26 -4.17 -1.63 -25.72
CA GLU A 26 -4.01 -2.96 -25.11
C GLU A 26 -4.98 -3.19 -23.95
N ILE A 27 -5.50 -2.09 -23.35
CA ILE A 27 -6.44 -2.12 -22.24
C ILE A 27 -7.86 -2.15 -22.79
N THR A 28 -8.59 -3.20 -22.48
CA THR A 28 -9.91 -3.46 -23.08
C THR A 28 -11.07 -3.23 -22.14
N LYS A 29 -10.81 -3.24 -20.82
CA LYS A 29 -11.86 -3.04 -19.82
C LYS A 29 -11.28 -2.43 -18.57
N ILE A 30 -11.91 -1.37 -18.09
CA ILE A 30 -11.59 -0.73 -16.81
C ILE A 30 -12.83 -0.76 -15.93
N SER A 31 -12.67 -1.28 -14.73
CA SER A 31 -13.69 -1.26 -13.67
C SER A 31 -13.15 -0.48 -12.48
N GLU A 32 -14.03 0.16 -11.72
CA GLU A 32 -13.65 1.03 -10.62
C GLU A 32 -14.44 0.68 -9.38
N VAL A 33 -13.79 0.76 -8.22
CA VAL A 33 -14.44 0.71 -6.91
C VAL A 33 -13.79 1.72 -5.97
N SER A 34 -14.55 2.19 -5.00
CA SER A 34 -14.10 3.22 -4.05
C SER A 34 -13.54 2.66 -2.74
N SER A 35 -13.54 1.34 -2.53
CA SER A 35 -13.02 0.76 -1.29
C SER A 35 -12.43 -0.65 -1.51
N GLY A 36 -11.58 -1.05 -0.58
CA GLY A 36 -11.02 -2.40 -0.55
C GLY A 36 -12.07 -3.47 -0.37
N GLU A 37 -13.09 -3.22 0.46
CA GLU A 37 -14.21 -4.14 0.70
C GLU A 37 -15.04 -4.34 -0.57
N ALA A 38 -15.34 -3.25 -1.31
CA ALA A 38 -16.03 -3.34 -2.59
C ALA A 38 -15.23 -4.18 -3.60
N ALA A 39 -13.91 -4.03 -3.63
CA ALA A 39 -13.04 -4.84 -4.49
C ALA A 39 -13.08 -6.33 -4.14
N LEU A 40 -13.07 -6.67 -2.84
CA LEU A 40 -13.16 -8.06 -2.38
C LEU A 40 -14.52 -8.69 -2.69
N ASN A 41 -15.58 -7.89 -2.71
CA ASN A 41 -16.96 -8.28 -2.97
C ASN A 41 -17.34 -8.21 -4.47
N CYS A 42 -16.46 -7.71 -5.33
CA CYS A 42 -16.67 -7.79 -6.78
C CYS A 42 -16.96 -9.23 -7.21
N GLY A 43 -18.08 -9.42 -7.91
CA GLY A 43 -18.63 -10.73 -8.24
C GLY A 43 -17.61 -11.68 -8.86
N ARG A 44 -17.82 -12.97 -8.69
CA ARG A 44 -16.90 -14.04 -9.18
C ARG A 44 -16.64 -14.02 -10.71
N LYS A 45 -17.49 -13.30 -11.46
CA LYS A 45 -17.38 -13.17 -12.92
C LYS A 45 -16.32 -12.15 -13.38
N PHE A 46 -15.92 -11.22 -12.51
CA PHE A 46 -14.92 -10.23 -12.86
C PHE A 46 -13.52 -10.75 -12.50
N ARG A 47 -12.65 -10.85 -13.51
CA ARG A 47 -11.28 -11.35 -13.36
C ARG A 47 -10.31 -10.34 -13.96
N PRO A 48 -9.87 -9.34 -13.16
CA PRO A 48 -8.88 -8.40 -13.65
C PRO A 48 -7.53 -9.09 -13.89
N ASP A 49 -6.82 -8.64 -14.91
CA ASP A 49 -5.41 -8.99 -15.13
C ASP A 49 -4.51 -8.12 -14.26
N ILE A 50 -4.91 -6.84 -14.09
CA ILE A 50 -4.20 -5.87 -13.26
C ILE A 50 -5.16 -5.23 -12.26
N ILE A 51 -4.68 -5.03 -11.04
CA ILE A 51 -5.34 -4.24 -10.00
C ILE A 51 -4.45 -3.03 -9.70
N LEU A 52 -4.96 -1.83 -9.95
CA LEU A 52 -4.35 -0.59 -9.46
C LEU A 52 -4.94 -0.31 -8.08
N LEU A 53 -4.12 -0.38 -7.05
CA LEU A 53 -4.53 -0.29 -5.66
C LEU A 53 -3.96 0.95 -5.00
N SER A 54 -4.81 1.89 -4.59
CA SER A 54 -4.42 2.91 -3.61
C SER A 54 -4.11 2.24 -2.28
N VAL A 55 -2.93 2.50 -1.73
CA VAL A 55 -2.53 1.93 -0.44
C VAL A 55 -3.03 2.73 0.76
N ASN A 56 -3.52 3.94 0.53
CA ASN A 56 -4.04 4.87 1.54
C ASN A 56 -5.58 4.86 1.57
N LEU A 57 -6.19 3.68 1.55
CA LEU A 57 -7.64 3.54 1.63
C LEU A 57 -8.12 3.60 3.08
N PRO A 58 -9.29 4.21 3.34
CA PRO A 58 -9.92 4.12 4.66
C PRO A 58 -10.20 2.67 5.06
N GLY A 59 -10.02 2.35 6.33
CA GLY A 59 -10.39 1.05 6.91
C GLY A 59 -9.25 0.05 6.96
N LEU A 60 -8.97 -0.64 5.87
CA LEU A 60 -7.87 -1.61 5.78
C LEU A 60 -6.54 -0.92 5.46
N THR A 61 -5.45 -1.37 6.07
CA THR A 61 -4.12 -0.89 5.68
C THR A 61 -3.74 -1.39 4.29
N GLY A 62 -2.86 -0.65 3.59
CA GLY A 62 -2.35 -1.06 2.28
C GLY A 62 -1.80 -2.49 2.27
N PHE A 63 -1.16 -2.93 3.36
CA PHE A 63 -0.65 -4.30 3.49
C PHE A 63 -1.77 -5.34 3.60
N GLU A 64 -2.79 -5.05 4.43
CA GLU A 64 -3.93 -5.95 4.62
C GLU A 64 -4.72 -6.14 3.33
N ILE A 65 -5.04 -5.03 2.65
CA ILE A 65 -5.82 -5.10 1.42
C ILE A 65 -5.02 -5.79 0.31
N THR A 66 -3.72 -5.51 0.19
CA THR A 66 -2.85 -6.19 -0.79
C THR A 66 -2.86 -7.70 -0.58
N ARG A 67 -2.70 -8.19 0.67
CA ARG A 67 -2.76 -9.63 0.98
C ARG A 67 -4.11 -10.25 0.66
N LYS A 68 -5.21 -9.59 1.04
CA LYS A 68 -6.57 -10.06 0.76
C LYS A 68 -6.84 -10.13 -0.74
N LEU A 69 -6.45 -9.10 -1.50
CA LEU A 69 -6.58 -9.07 -2.95
C LEU A 69 -5.72 -10.14 -3.62
N ARG A 70 -4.48 -10.35 -3.16
CA ARG A 70 -3.60 -11.41 -3.67
C ARG A 70 -4.21 -12.80 -3.47
N HIS A 71 -4.83 -13.03 -2.32
CA HIS A 71 -5.53 -14.30 -2.06
C HIS A 71 -6.78 -14.44 -2.94
N ARG A 72 -7.53 -13.38 -3.13
CA ARG A 72 -8.79 -13.36 -3.90
C ARG A 72 -8.55 -13.44 -5.40
N TYR A 73 -7.55 -12.73 -5.93
CA TYR A 73 -7.21 -12.61 -7.34
C TYR A 73 -5.80 -13.15 -7.62
N ARG A 74 -5.62 -14.45 -7.48
CA ARG A 74 -4.30 -15.11 -7.52
C ARG A 74 -3.49 -14.85 -8.79
N ARG A 75 -4.16 -14.61 -9.93
CA ARG A 75 -3.52 -14.38 -11.23
C ARG A 75 -3.33 -12.92 -11.57
N ALA A 76 -4.04 -12.01 -10.91
CA ALA A 76 -3.93 -10.58 -11.17
C ALA A 76 -2.58 -10.03 -10.68
N GLY A 77 -1.95 -9.18 -11.47
CA GLY A 77 -0.86 -8.34 -11.00
C GLY A 77 -1.43 -7.19 -10.16
N ILE A 78 -0.89 -6.96 -8.96
CA ILE A 78 -1.29 -5.85 -8.11
C ILE A 78 -0.22 -4.77 -8.19
N ILE A 79 -0.59 -3.58 -8.66
CA ILE A 79 0.27 -2.39 -8.67
C ILE A 79 -0.24 -1.44 -7.58
N ALA A 80 0.57 -1.23 -6.57
CA ALA A 80 0.29 -0.32 -5.47
C ALA A 80 0.59 1.13 -5.90
N LEU A 81 -0.37 2.02 -5.67
CA LEU A 81 -0.23 3.46 -5.85
C LEU A 81 -0.15 4.11 -4.48
N ALA A 82 1.00 4.71 -4.16
CA ALA A 82 1.30 5.30 -2.86
C ALA A 82 1.62 6.79 -2.96
N LEU A 83 1.53 7.51 -1.86
CA LEU A 83 1.95 8.91 -1.79
C LEU A 83 3.46 9.04 -1.63
N HIS A 84 4.13 8.05 -1.05
CA HIS A 84 5.53 8.13 -0.69
C HIS A 84 6.36 6.98 -1.26
N ALA A 85 7.62 7.31 -1.62
CA ALA A 85 8.59 6.36 -2.14
C ALA A 85 9.56 5.82 -1.07
N LYS A 86 9.48 6.32 0.17
CA LYS A 86 10.50 6.05 1.21
C LYS A 86 10.39 4.64 1.80
N PRO A 87 11.54 3.97 2.07
CA PRO A 87 11.56 2.74 2.86
C PRO A 87 10.96 2.94 4.27
N PRO A 88 10.37 1.90 4.85
CA PRO A 88 10.33 0.51 4.37
C PRO A 88 9.08 0.18 3.52
N TYR A 89 8.25 1.18 3.20
CA TYR A 89 6.91 0.97 2.65
C TYR A 89 6.89 0.20 1.31
N PRO A 90 7.71 0.57 0.29
CA PRO A 90 7.72 -0.15 -0.98
C PRO A 90 8.03 -1.65 -0.83
N ALA A 91 9.12 -1.97 -0.11
CA ALA A 91 9.53 -3.36 0.10
C ALA A 91 8.42 -4.18 0.79
N ARG A 92 7.80 -3.63 1.84
CA ARG A 92 6.73 -4.32 2.57
C ARG A 92 5.45 -4.52 1.77
N ILE A 93 5.09 -3.58 0.90
CA ILE A 93 3.95 -3.75 0.00
C ILE A 93 4.23 -4.85 -1.02
N MET A 94 5.45 -4.91 -1.54
CA MET A 94 5.87 -6.00 -2.44
C MET A 94 5.85 -7.36 -1.72
N ASP A 95 6.29 -7.43 -0.47
CA ASP A 95 6.23 -8.64 0.37
C ASP A 95 4.79 -9.04 0.72
N ALA A 96 3.87 -8.08 0.83
CA ALA A 96 2.46 -8.35 1.02
C ALA A 96 1.79 -8.95 -0.24
N GLY A 97 2.50 -9.00 -1.37
CA GLY A 97 2.07 -9.68 -2.59
C GLY A 97 1.78 -8.75 -3.76
N ALA A 98 2.17 -7.47 -3.68
CA ALA A 98 2.15 -6.59 -4.84
C ALA A 98 3.17 -7.05 -5.89
N SER A 99 2.83 -6.82 -7.16
CA SER A 99 3.70 -7.07 -8.31
C SER A 99 4.35 -5.78 -8.81
N GLY A 100 3.77 -4.63 -8.46
CA GLY A 100 4.29 -3.32 -8.80
C GLY A 100 4.09 -2.29 -7.69
N TYR A 101 4.93 -1.27 -7.69
CA TYR A 101 4.85 -0.13 -6.79
C TYR A 101 5.14 1.16 -7.55
N LEU A 102 4.22 2.11 -7.48
CA LEU A 102 4.33 3.45 -8.07
C LEU A 102 3.97 4.50 -7.03
N THR A 103 4.55 5.67 -7.16
CA THR A 103 4.06 6.86 -6.46
C THR A 103 2.98 7.55 -7.30
N ARG A 104 2.03 8.25 -6.64
CA ARG A 104 0.91 8.94 -7.33
C ARG A 104 1.36 10.10 -8.22
N ASP A 105 2.57 10.60 -8.02
CA ASP A 105 3.20 11.66 -8.81
C ASP A 105 3.97 11.12 -10.03
N CYS A 106 3.88 9.80 -10.31
CA CYS A 106 4.49 9.22 -11.49
C CYS A 106 3.86 9.77 -12.78
N GLU A 107 4.66 9.84 -13.83
CA GLU A 107 4.18 10.24 -15.15
C GLU A 107 3.23 9.20 -15.76
N ALA A 108 2.31 9.63 -16.61
CA ALA A 108 1.37 8.75 -17.29
C ALA A 108 2.07 7.62 -18.07
N GLY A 109 3.21 7.92 -18.71
CA GLY A 109 4.04 6.94 -19.41
C GLY A 109 4.59 5.86 -18.49
N GLU A 110 5.00 6.21 -17.26
CA GLU A 110 5.48 5.26 -16.26
C GLU A 110 4.38 4.34 -15.78
N LEU A 111 3.16 4.87 -15.55
CA LEU A 111 1.99 4.05 -15.20
C LEU A 111 1.68 3.01 -16.29
N LEU A 112 1.65 3.43 -17.56
CA LEU A 112 1.39 2.52 -18.68
C LEU A 112 2.47 1.46 -18.83
N LEU A 113 3.74 1.83 -18.64
CA LEU A 113 4.86 0.90 -18.65
C LEU A 113 4.75 -0.13 -17.52
N ALA A 114 4.41 0.31 -16.30
CA ALA A 114 4.21 -0.58 -15.15
C ALA A 114 3.08 -1.58 -15.41
N VAL A 115 1.94 -1.11 -15.97
CA VAL A 115 0.82 -1.99 -16.33
C VAL A 115 1.25 -3.06 -17.31
N LYS A 116 1.97 -2.71 -18.38
CA LYS A 116 2.46 -3.66 -19.39
C LYS A 116 3.45 -4.67 -18.80
N THR A 117 4.41 -4.17 -18.01
CA THR A 117 5.44 -5.01 -17.37
C THR A 117 4.81 -6.02 -16.44
N VAL A 118 3.88 -5.58 -15.59
CA VAL A 118 3.21 -6.46 -14.62
C VAL A 118 2.23 -7.42 -15.31
N ALA A 119 1.55 -6.98 -16.38
CA ALA A 119 0.71 -7.88 -17.19
C ALA A 119 1.54 -8.98 -17.87
N GLY A 120 2.81 -8.70 -18.19
CA GLY A 120 3.79 -9.69 -18.66
C GLY A 120 4.35 -10.62 -17.58
N GLY A 121 3.86 -10.50 -16.32
CA GLY A 121 4.29 -11.36 -15.20
C GLY A 121 5.58 -10.89 -14.51
N GLN A 122 6.13 -9.75 -14.88
CA GLN A 122 7.34 -9.19 -14.27
C GLN A 122 6.98 -8.25 -13.12
N ARG A 123 7.93 -7.98 -12.23
CA ARG A 123 7.78 -6.98 -11.17
C ARG A 123 8.19 -5.61 -11.67
N TYR A 124 7.54 -4.57 -11.15
CA TYR A 124 7.85 -3.18 -11.48
C TYR A 124 7.95 -2.31 -10.21
N ILE A 125 9.04 -1.56 -10.09
CA ILE A 125 9.19 -0.54 -9.03
C ILE A 125 9.45 0.77 -9.74
N GLY A 126 8.59 1.76 -9.49
CA GLY A 126 8.69 3.08 -10.09
C GLY A 126 10.02 3.78 -9.76
N SER A 127 10.45 4.64 -10.65
CA SER A 127 11.75 5.32 -10.60
C SER A 127 12.03 6.01 -9.27
N ALA A 128 11.03 6.70 -8.70
CA ALA A 128 11.13 7.39 -7.41
C ALA A 128 11.40 6.39 -6.26
N ALA A 129 10.66 5.28 -6.21
CA ALA A 129 10.82 4.27 -5.16
C ALA A 129 12.13 3.48 -5.34
N ALA A 130 12.51 3.14 -6.58
CA ALA A 130 13.75 2.46 -6.88
C ALA A 130 14.97 3.29 -6.45
N LYS A 131 14.96 4.60 -6.71
CA LYS A 131 15.99 5.53 -6.26
C LYS A 131 16.10 5.57 -4.73
N GLN A 132 14.99 5.63 -4.00
CA GLN A 132 15.00 5.66 -2.54
C GLN A 132 15.50 4.34 -1.95
N LEU A 133 15.09 3.20 -2.52
CA LEU A 133 15.60 1.89 -2.12
C LEU A 133 17.11 1.77 -2.35
N ALA A 134 17.61 2.21 -3.50
CA ALA A 134 19.03 2.20 -3.78
C ALA A 134 19.83 3.09 -2.81
N LEU A 135 19.34 4.29 -2.50
CA LEU A 135 19.95 5.19 -1.53
C LEU A 135 19.97 4.60 -0.12
N SER A 136 18.93 3.87 0.28
CA SER A 136 18.90 3.22 1.60
C SER A 136 19.90 2.08 1.77
N MET A 137 20.41 1.53 0.66
CA MET A 137 21.42 0.46 0.67
C MET A 137 22.86 0.98 0.76
N LEU A 138 23.07 2.29 0.64
CA LEU A 138 24.41 2.86 0.71
C LEU A 138 24.99 2.80 2.14
N PRO A 139 26.29 2.55 2.32
CA PRO A 139 26.92 2.60 3.63
C PRO A 139 26.72 3.96 4.30
N GLY A 140 26.29 3.97 5.57
CA GLY A 140 26.04 5.19 6.33
C GLY A 140 24.64 5.81 6.12
N SER A 141 23.79 5.23 5.27
CA SER A 141 22.38 5.60 5.24
C SER A 141 21.71 5.12 6.54
N ALA A 142 21.13 6.06 7.30
CA ALA A 142 20.28 5.69 8.42
C ALA A 142 19.01 5.01 7.85
N GLY A 143 18.90 3.69 7.99
CA GLY A 143 17.70 2.95 7.65
C GLY A 143 16.48 3.48 8.41
N SER A 144 15.30 3.15 7.95
CA SER A 144 14.10 3.52 8.69
C SER A 144 13.99 2.69 9.98
N PRO A 145 13.83 3.30 11.17
CA PRO A 145 13.63 2.55 12.41
C PRO A 145 12.41 1.62 12.33
N PHE A 146 11.49 1.89 11.41
CA PHE A 146 10.33 1.05 11.16
C PHE A 146 10.67 -0.27 10.44
N GLU A 147 11.88 -0.44 9.92
CA GLU A 147 12.33 -1.71 9.33
C GLU A 147 12.41 -2.83 10.36
N GLU A 148 12.67 -2.50 11.62
CA GLU A 148 12.71 -3.46 12.72
C GLU A 148 11.33 -3.98 13.17
N LEU A 149 10.26 -3.35 12.73
CA LEU A 149 8.91 -3.77 13.08
C LEU A 149 8.51 -5.01 12.28
N SER A 150 7.91 -5.99 12.93
CA SER A 150 7.23 -7.09 12.24
C SER A 150 6.03 -6.57 11.43
N ALA A 151 5.50 -7.39 10.51
CA ALA A 151 4.32 -7.02 9.73
C ALA A 151 3.12 -6.66 10.62
N ARG A 152 2.91 -7.38 11.74
CA ARG A 152 1.82 -7.10 12.69
C ARG A 152 2.05 -5.83 13.49
N GLU A 153 3.27 -5.56 13.91
CA GLU A 153 3.63 -4.31 14.57
C GLU A 153 3.45 -3.11 13.65
N MET A 154 3.81 -3.24 12.38
CA MET A 154 3.58 -2.20 11.39
C MET A 154 2.08 -1.91 11.18
N GLU A 155 1.24 -2.96 11.08
CA GLU A 155 -0.22 -2.80 10.97
C GLU A 155 -0.80 -2.05 12.18
N VAL A 156 -0.36 -2.40 13.39
CA VAL A 156 -0.78 -1.70 14.62
C VAL A 156 -0.28 -0.25 14.61
N THR A 157 0.97 -0.01 14.19
CA THR A 157 1.54 1.34 14.07
C THR A 157 0.68 2.22 13.18
N LEU A 158 0.34 1.77 11.97
CA LEU A 158 -0.48 2.54 11.05
C LEU A 158 -1.86 2.86 11.62
N LYS A 159 -2.51 1.87 12.25
CA LYS A 159 -3.84 2.08 12.86
C LYS A 159 -3.80 3.04 14.07
N LEU A 160 -2.74 3.01 14.87
CA LEU A 160 -2.53 4.00 15.94
C LEU A 160 -2.27 5.38 15.35
N SER A 161 -1.51 5.48 14.29
CA SER A 161 -1.23 6.74 13.60
C SER A 161 -2.46 7.34 12.91
N ASP A 162 -3.46 6.51 12.54
CA ASP A 162 -4.79 6.95 12.10
C ASP A 162 -5.69 7.44 13.28
N GLY A 163 -5.15 7.50 14.51
CA GLY A 163 -5.90 7.93 15.69
C GLY A 163 -6.91 6.91 16.22
N ARG A 164 -6.84 5.65 15.79
CA ARG A 164 -7.76 4.60 16.25
C ARG A 164 -7.45 4.19 17.69
N ARG A 165 -8.50 3.92 18.44
CA ARG A 165 -8.38 3.45 19.83
C ARG A 165 -8.02 1.96 19.88
N ILE A 166 -7.32 1.54 20.92
CA ILE A 166 -6.90 0.13 21.12
C ILE A 166 -8.05 -0.88 21.00
N PRO A 167 -9.27 -0.65 21.57
CA PRO A 167 -10.39 -1.57 21.37
C PRO A 167 -10.83 -1.71 19.91
N ASP A 168 -10.81 -0.61 19.14
CA ASP A 168 -11.20 -0.60 17.73
C ASP A 168 -10.19 -1.38 16.89
N ILE A 169 -8.89 -1.17 17.17
CA ILE A 169 -7.80 -1.93 16.54
C ILE A 169 -7.93 -3.42 16.85
N ALA A 170 -8.22 -3.76 18.10
CA ALA A 170 -8.40 -5.13 18.54
C ALA A 170 -9.54 -5.83 17.76
N SER A 171 -10.69 -5.16 17.64
CA SER A 171 -11.81 -5.64 16.85
C SER A 171 -11.45 -5.85 15.37
N LEU A 172 -10.81 -4.85 14.74
CA LEU A 172 -10.43 -4.91 13.32
C LEU A 172 -9.42 -6.02 13.02
N MET A 173 -8.51 -6.29 13.96
CA MET A 173 -7.45 -7.29 13.79
C MET A 173 -7.82 -8.67 14.34
N CYS A 174 -9.03 -8.84 14.90
CA CYS A 174 -9.48 -10.04 15.60
C CYS A 174 -8.50 -10.43 16.75
N LEU A 175 -8.10 -9.45 17.55
CA LEU A 175 -7.19 -9.59 18.70
C LEU A 175 -7.87 -9.15 19.99
N SER A 176 -7.24 -9.45 21.14
CA SER A 176 -7.65 -8.84 22.42
C SER A 176 -7.05 -7.45 22.58
N PRO A 177 -7.73 -6.49 23.29
CA PRO A 177 -7.15 -5.20 23.61
C PRO A 177 -5.79 -5.31 24.33
N LYS A 178 -5.62 -6.31 25.19
CA LYS A 178 -4.36 -6.60 25.87
C LYS A 178 -3.23 -6.93 24.89
N THR A 179 -3.54 -7.71 23.85
CA THR A 179 -2.58 -8.07 22.79
C THR A 179 -2.15 -6.83 22.01
N VAL A 180 -3.09 -5.95 21.63
CA VAL A 180 -2.79 -4.68 20.93
C VAL A 180 -1.94 -3.78 21.83
N SER A 181 -2.25 -3.67 23.11
CA SER A 181 -1.42 -2.93 24.07
C SER A 181 0.01 -3.48 24.14
N THR A 182 0.16 -4.80 24.16
CA THR A 182 1.49 -5.44 24.12
C THR A 182 2.26 -5.07 22.86
N TYR A 183 1.61 -5.07 21.68
CA TYR A 183 2.23 -4.60 20.43
C TYR A 183 2.65 -3.14 20.56
N LYS A 184 1.79 -2.25 21.07
CA LYS A 184 2.12 -0.85 21.26
C LYS A 184 3.41 -0.66 22.06
N TYR A 185 3.52 -1.32 23.22
CA TYR A 185 4.73 -1.19 24.05
C TYR A 185 5.99 -1.71 23.34
N ARG A 186 5.88 -2.84 22.59
CA ARG A 186 6.99 -3.36 21.80
C ARG A 186 7.40 -2.41 20.68
N ILE A 187 6.43 -1.80 19.99
CA ILE A 187 6.66 -0.82 18.93
C ILE A 187 7.41 0.38 19.50
N LEU A 188 6.92 0.97 20.58
CA LEU A 188 7.58 2.12 21.23
C LEU A 188 9.01 1.77 21.62
N GLY A 189 9.25 0.59 22.21
CA GLY A 189 10.60 0.14 22.57
C GLY A 189 11.53 -0.03 21.37
N LYS A 190 11.05 -0.63 20.28
CA LYS A 190 11.85 -0.80 19.04
C LYS A 190 12.17 0.52 18.35
N LEU A 191 11.24 1.47 18.38
CA LEU A 191 11.41 2.78 17.77
C LEU A 191 12.18 3.75 18.66
N GLY A 192 12.44 3.41 19.92
CA GLY A 192 13.00 4.32 20.91
C GLY A 192 12.08 5.49 21.23
N ALA A 193 10.77 5.34 20.98
CA ALA A 193 9.78 6.40 21.19
C ALA A 193 9.21 6.35 22.62
N SER A 194 9.13 7.49 23.28
CA SER A 194 8.60 7.61 24.65
C SER A 194 7.07 7.66 24.70
N SER A 195 6.41 7.96 23.58
CA SER A 195 4.96 8.11 23.48
C SER A 195 4.39 7.82 22.10
N GLU A 196 3.07 7.61 22.02
CA GLU A 196 2.35 7.49 20.74
C GLU A 196 2.50 8.74 19.86
N VAL A 197 2.55 9.93 20.47
CA VAL A 197 2.74 11.20 19.74
C VAL A 197 4.12 11.23 19.08
N GLU A 198 5.15 10.77 19.77
CA GLU A 198 6.49 10.69 19.22
C GLU A 198 6.57 9.66 18.09
N MET A 199 5.98 8.49 18.29
CA MET A 199 5.85 7.47 17.23
C MET A 199 5.15 8.03 16.00
N MET A 200 4.04 8.79 16.16
CA MET A 200 3.31 9.43 15.07
C MET A 200 4.18 10.43 14.31
N ARG A 201 4.91 11.30 15.04
CA ARG A 201 5.85 12.25 14.41
C ARG A 201 6.95 11.55 13.62
N MET A 202 7.44 10.43 14.14
CA MET A 202 8.39 9.59 13.41
C MET A 202 7.73 9.00 12.16
N ALA A 203 6.52 8.46 12.24
CA ALA A 203 5.79 7.91 11.11
C ALA A 203 5.57 8.94 10.00
N MET A 204 5.22 10.19 10.34
CA MET A 204 5.13 11.30 9.38
C MET A 204 6.50 11.62 8.74
N ARG A 205 7.55 11.72 9.56
CA ARG A 205 8.92 12.02 9.06
C ARG A 205 9.40 10.98 8.05
N TYR A 206 9.07 9.72 8.27
CA TYR A 206 9.44 8.62 7.39
C TYR A 206 8.40 8.33 6.30
N GLY A 207 7.34 9.16 6.19
CA GLY A 207 6.34 9.05 5.12
C GLY A 207 5.48 7.78 5.20
N LEU A 208 5.25 7.26 6.40
CA LEU A 208 4.35 6.12 6.64
C LEU A 208 2.89 6.55 6.74
N VAL A 209 2.67 7.79 7.17
CA VAL A 209 1.37 8.45 7.28
C VAL A 209 1.50 9.90 6.84
N ASP A 210 0.40 10.46 6.33
CA ASP A 210 0.36 11.86 5.93
C ASP A 210 0.26 12.76 7.16
N GLY A 211 0.96 13.89 7.13
CA GLY A 211 0.69 14.99 8.05
C GLY A 211 -0.63 15.65 7.65
N ALA A 212 -1.54 15.82 8.62
CA ALA A 212 -2.78 16.55 8.42
C ALA A 212 -2.52 18.02 8.09
#